data_73c9559e037100e865ea05fa6cb41ecf
#
_entry.id   73c9559e037100e865ea05fa6cb41ecf
#
_cell.length_a   1.000
_cell.length_b   1.000
_cell.length_c   1.000
_cell.angle_alpha   90.00
_cell.angle_beta   90.00
_cell.angle_gamma   90.00
#
_symmetry.space_group_name_H-M   'P 1'
#
loop_
_entity.id
_entity.type
_entity.pdbx_description
1 polymer ?
#
loop_
_entity_poly.entity_id
_entity_poly.type
_entity_poly.pdbx_seq_one_letter_code
_entity_poly.pdbx_strand_id
1 'polypeptide(L)'
;PRSRWRGDVYKRQGQTGPYRDWKASELNLYALGGLMNITGEPEQEPLKEGMPLAQLGAGQNAFAATMAALMYAEETGRGQQIDVSIAEYATNILENALMQFSYSGQEYSRVGNRGYGRAAWGIYPCHDGHVGIIAGPDHRWPEVARIMEREELADERFLSRAGRLEFADEVDAYMLPFLIDNNKLDIFKAGQESGLGFSFVATMQDILQMEQLLDRDYFVELEHPVAGTLTYPGAPIMPEEGVDAWVFRRAPLLGEHSAQVLNSWLGYSNDQVSELVQSGNLGQNKAA
;
A
#
# COMPACT_ATOMS: atom_id res chain seq x y z
N PRO A 1 34.73 15.27 14.99
CA PRO A 1 34.52 15.39 13.57
C PRO A 1 33.03 15.25 13.29
N ARG A 2 32.42 16.34 12.82
CA ARG A 2 31.00 16.33 12.44
C ARG A 2 30.87 15.36 11.26
N SER A 3 30.15 14.24 11.46
CA SER A 3 29.76 13.36 10.37
C SER A 3 28.99 14.20 9.34
N ARG A 4 29.55 14.35 8.14
CA ARG A 4 28.83 14.96 7.02
C ARG A 4 27.81 13.95 6.56
N TRP A 5 26.60 14.04 7.06
CA TRP A 5 25.44 13.40 6.45
C TRP A 5 25.29 13.96 5.04
N ARG A 6 25.61 13.17 4.03
CA ARG A 6 25.19 13.47 2.67
C ARG A 6 23.82 12.83 2.52
N GLY A 7 22.83 13.67 2.32
CA GLY A 7 21.49 13.22 2.07
C GLY A 7 21.44 12.23 0.92
N ASP A 8 20.51 11.30 0.99
CA ASP A 8 20.26 10.27 0.02
C ASP A 8 19.94 10.87 -1.36
N VAL A 9 20.58 10.37 -2.41
CA VAL A 9 20.21 10.67 -3.78
C VAL A 9 19.32 9.54 -4.25
N TYR A 10 18.04 9.79 -4.35
CA TYR A 10 17.04 8.87 -4.89
C TYR A 10 17.42 8.43 -6.31
N LYS A 11 18.09 7.31 -6.44
CA LYS A 11 18.40 6.67 -7.72
C LYS A 11 17.42 5.52 -7.93
N ARG A 12 16.55 5.67 -8.92
CA ARG A 12 15.42 4.77 -9.14
C ARG A 12 15.81 3.36 -9.54
N GLN A 13 16.96 3.19 -10.23
CA GLN A 13 17.52 1.90 -10.64
C GLN A 13 18.83 1.53 -9.92
N GLY A 14 19.19 2.25 -8.83
CA GLY A 14 20.47 2.08 -8.13
C GLY A 14 21.54 3.07 -8.61
N GLN A 15 22.60 3.24 -7.82
CA GLN A 15 23.69 4.19 -8.10
C GLN A 15 24.78 3.62 -9.00
N THR A 16 24.73 2.32 -9.28
CA THR A 16 25.69 1.58 -10.13
C THR A 16 24.96 0.91 -11.30
N GLY A 17 25.69 0.27 -12.18
CA GLY A 17 25.13 -0.45 -13.31
C GLY A 17 24.80 0.42 -14.54
N PRO A 18 24.42 -0.22 -15.66
CA PRO A 18 24.24 0.46 -16.96
C PRO A 18 23.05 1.43 -16.96
N TYR A 19 22.06 1.26 -16.09
CA TYR A 19 20.83 2.06 -16.05
C TYR A 19 20.85 3.17 -14.99
N ARG A 20 21.96 3.34 -14.26
CA ARG A 20 22.07 4.29 -13.14
C ARG A 20 21.64 5.73 -13.46
N ASP A 21 21.81 6.17 -14.71
CA ASP A 21 21.51 7.53 -15.14
C ASP A 21 20.21 7.64 -15.98
N TRP A 22 19.51 6.51 -16.17
CA TRP A 22 18.28 6.49 -16.93
C TRP A 22 17.13 7.11 -16.14
N LYS A 23 16.21 7.75 -16.89
CA LYS A 23 15.02 8.35 -16.32
C LYS A 23 13.96 7.28 -16.10
N ALA A 24 13.32 7.31 -14.97
CA ALA A 24 12.19 6.43 -14.65
C ALA A 24 11.18 7.14 -13.76
N SER A 25 9.95 6.64 -13.77
CA SER A 25 8.87 6.99 -12.84
C SER A 25 8.32 5.69 -12.25
N GLU A 26 7.31 5.78 -11.39
CA GLU A 26 6.64 4.60 -10.83
C GLU A 26 6.22 3.61 -11.92
N LEU A 27 5.57 4.12 -12.99
CA LEU A 27 5.12 3.30 -14.11
C LEU A 27 6.25 2.47 -14.74
N ASN A 28 7.39 3.12 -15.00
CA ASN A 28 8.55 2.44 -15.61
C ASN A 28 9.16 1.41 -14.66
N LEU A 29 9.24 1.74 -13.36
CA LEU A 29 9.84 0.86 -12.35
C LEU A 29 8.96 -0.35 -12.07
N TYR A 30 7.65 -0.16 -12.06
CA TYR A 30 6.67 -1.23 -11.93
C TYR A 30 6.74 -2.20 -13.12
N ALA A 31 6.92 -1.66 -14.35
CA ALA A 31 7.10 -2.46 -15.55
C ALA A 31 8.45 -3.22 -15.53
N LEU A 32 9.57 -2.52 -15.28
CA LEU A 32 10.90 -3.10 -15.25
C LEU A 32 11.09 -4.13 -14.13
N GLY A 33 10.44 -3.93 -12.99
CA GLY A 33 10.47 -4.85 -11.85
C GLY A 33 9.63 -6.12 -12.05
N GLY A 34 8.89 -6.25 -13.16
CA GLY A 34 8.12 -7.44 -13.50
C GLY A 34 6.68 -7.47 -12.96
N LEU A 35 6.30 -6.56 -12.08
CA LEU A 35 4.97 -6.54 -11.44
C LEU A 35 3.84 -6.40 -12.46
N MET A 36 4.02 -5.60 -13.52
CA MET A 36 3.01 -5.49 -14.59
C MET A 36 2.79 -6.80 -15.33
N ASN A 37 3.84 -7.59 -15.52
CA ASN A 37 3.73 -8.84 -16.24
C ASN A 37 2.81 -9.86 -15.56
N ILE A 38 2.64 -9.74 -14.24
CA ILE A 38 1.82 -10.64 -13.42
C ILE A 38 0.50 -10.01 -12.96
N THR A 39 0.20 -8.76 -13.36
CA THR A 39 -0.98 -8.02 -12.91
C THR A 39 -1.94 -7.77 -14.06
N GLY A 40 -3.21 -8.15 -13.89
CA GLY A 40 -4.29 -7.93 -14.84
C GLY A 40 -4.90 -9.23 -15.39
N GLU A 41 -5.84 -9.07 -16.30
CA GLU A 41 -6.51 -10.19 -16.98
C GLU A 41 -5.58 -10.83 -18.01
N PRO A 42 -5.68 -12.16 -18.22
CA PRO A 42 -4.80 -12.91 -19.13
C PRO A 42 -4.76 -12.36 -20.55
N GLU A 43 -5.94 -12.04 -21.10
CA GLU A 43 -6.13 -11.64 -22.48
C GLU A 43 -6.13 -10.12 -22.72
N GLN A 44 -5.80 -9.35 -21.67
CA GLN A 44 -5.78 -7.89 -21.75
C GLN A 44 -4.37 -7.35 -21.52
N GLU A 45 -4.21 -6.03 -21.71
CA GLU A 45 -2.95 -5.37 -21.39
C GLU A 45 -2.60 -5.49 -19.91
N PRO A 46 -1.29 -5.54 -19.57
CA PRO A 46 -0.83 -5.49 -18.19
C PRO A 46 -1.33 -4.25 -17.45
N LEU A 47 -1.70 -4.41 -16.20
CA LEU A 47 -2.16 -3.33 -15.35
C LEU A 47 -1.10 -2.90 -14.35
N LYS A 48 -1.13 -1.60 -14.04
CA LYS A 48 -0.44 -1.00 -12.90
C LYS A 48 -1.46 -0.72 -11.80
N GLU A 49 -1.10 -0.97 -10.57
CA GLU A 49 -1.94 -0.57 -9.44
C GLU A 49 -2.11 0.95 -9.32
N GLY A 50 -3.17 1.38 -8.61
CA GLY A 50 -3.60 2.77 -8.54
C GLY A 50 -2.67 3.70 -7.73
N MET A 51 -1.70 3.16 -6.98
CA MET A 51 -0.81 3.94 -6.11
C MET A 51 0.67 3.67 -6.43
N PRO A 52 1.61 4.52 -5.96
CA PRO A 52 3.04 4.32 -6.18
C PRO A 52 3.65 3.30 -5.21
N LEU A 53 3.22 2.03 -5.29
CA LEU A 53 3.61 0.95 -4.37
C LEU A 53 5.12 0.71 -4.35
N ALA A 54 5.78 0.69 -5.52
CA ALA A 54 7.21 0.43 -5.58
C ALA A 54 8.01 1.55 -4.90
N GLN A 55 7.62 2.81 -5.07
CA GLN A 55 8.28 3.94 -4.42
C GLN A 55 8.01 3.95 -2.90
N LEU A 56 6.77 3.72 -2.49
CA LEU A 56 6.40 3.70 -1.06
C LEU A 56 7.12 2.58 -0.31
N GLY A 57 7.12 1.38 -0.86
CA GLY A 57 7.77 0.24 -0.21
C GLY A 57 9.29 0.35 -0.21
N ALA A 58 9.91 0.84 -1.29
CA ALA A 58 11.33 1.14 -1.29
C ALA A 58 11.69 2.22 -0.26
N GLY A 59 10.82 3.23 -0.07
CA GLY A 59 10.97 4.24 0.98
C GLY A 59 10.93 3.64 2.39
N GLN A 60 10.03 2.70 2.66
CA GLN A 60 9.98 1.98 3.93
C GLN A 60 11.25 1.13 4.16
N ASN A 61 11.74 0.45 3.12
CA ASN A 61 13.01 -0.29 3.21
C ASN A 61 14.21 0.64 3.44
N ALA A 62 14.24 1.80 2.79
CA ALA A 62 15.27 2.81 3.03
C ALA A 62 15.26 3.32 4.47
N PHE A 63 14.07 3.55 5.04
CA PHE A 63 13.93 3.92 6.45
C PHE A 63 14.47 2.84 7.39
N ALA A 64 14.04 1.59 7.20
CA ALA A 64 14.51 0.46 8.03
C ALA A 64 16.04 0.27 7.94
N ALA A 65 16.60 0.33 6.72
CA ALA A 65 18.03 0.22 6.51
C ALA A 65 18.80 1.39 7.14
N THR A 66 18.25 2.61 7.07
CA THR A 66 18.84 3.80 7.70
C THR A 66 18.88 3.66 9.22
N MET A 67 17.78 3.20 9.83
CA MET A 67 17.73 2.95 11.27
C MET A 67 18.75 1.90 11.71
N ALA A 68 18.85 0.79 10.98
CA ALA A 68 19.84 -0.24 11.25
C ALA A 68 21.28 0.28 11.11
N ALA A 69 21.56 1.09 10.09
CA ALA A 69 22.87 1.67 9.86
C ALA A 69 23.23 2.73 10.94
N LEU A 70 22.23 3.46 11.43
CA LEU A 70 22.42 4.41 12.52
C LEU A 70 22.79 3.69 13.83
N MET A 71 22.04 2.65 14.20
CA MET A 71 22.35 1.82 15.36
C MET A 71 23.75 1.22 15.28
N TYR A 72 24.12 0.69 14.11
CA TYR A 72 25.48 0.18 13.87
C TYR A 72 26.54 1.27 14.02
N ALA A 73 26.30 2.48 13.49
CA ALA A 73 27.22 3.59 13.59
C ALA A 73 27.38 4.11 15.04
N GLU A 74 26.30 4.11 15.83
CA GLU A 74 26.34 4.45 17.27
C GLU A 74 27.16 3.44 18.05
N GLU A 75 27.01 2.14 17.78
CA GLU A 75 27.72 1.08 18.48
C GLU A 75 29.21 1.00 18.08
N THR A 76 29.52 1.16 16.79
CA THR A 76 30.86 0.87 16.25
C THR A 76 31.69 2.11 15.91
N GLY A 77 31.07 3.30 15.87
CA GLY A 77 31.66 4.54 15.36
C GLY A 77 31.84 4.55 13.82
N ARG A 78 31.28 3.59 13.10
CA ARG A 78 31.46 3.43 11.64
C ARG A 78 30.16 3.71 10.89
N GLY A 79 30.14 4.81 10.12
CA GLY A 79 29.08 5.10 9.16
C GLY A 79 29.21 4.26 7.88
N GLN A 80 28.11 4.14 7.14
CA GLN A 80 28.06 3.44 5.86
C GLN A 80 27.13 4.17 4.88
N GLN A 81 27.29 3.91 3.61
CA GLN A 81 26.39 4.34 2.56
C GLN A 81 25.35 3.26 2.33
N ILE A 82 24.09 3.65 2.16
CA ILE A 82 22.99 2.76 1.80
C ILE A 82 22.52 3.17 0.40
N ASP A 83 22.45 2.21 -0.51
CA ASP A 83 21.86 2.35 -1.83
C ASP A 83 20.61 1.49 -1.91
N VAL A 84 19.45 2.12 -2.16
CA VAL A 84 18.16 1.44 -2.30
C VAL A 84 17.60 1.70 -3.70
N SER A 85 17.56 0.66 -4.50
CA SER A 85 16.99 0.69 -5.84
C SER A 85 15.49 0.37 -5.78
N ILE A 86 14.66 1.27 -6.30
CA ILE A 86 13.22 1.04 -6.39
C ILE A 86 12.90 -0.09 -7.38
N ALA A 87 13.67 -0.20 -8.49
CA ALA A 87 13.49 -1.29 -9.46
C ALA A 87 13.76 -2.67 -8.82
N GLU A 88 14.84 -2.78 -8.03
CA GLU A 88 15.14 -4.02 -7.30
C GLU A 88 14.09 -4.33 -6.23
N TYR A 89 13.58 -3.30 -5.55
CA TYR A 89 12.45 -3.48 -4.63
C TYR A 89 11.23 -4.04 -5.37
N ALA A 90 10.85 -3.46 -6.53
CA ALA A 90 9.73 -3.95 -7.33
C ALA A 90 9.91 -5.42 -7.76
N THR A 91 11.15 -5.84 -8.09
CA THR A 91 11.47 -7.24 -8.37
C THR A 91 11.38 -8.12 -7.11
N ASN A 92 11.79 -7.59 -5.97
CA ASN A 92 11.80 -8.35 -4.71
C ASN A 92 10.40 -8.69 -4.20
N ILE A 93 9.38 -7.90 -4.54
CA ILE A 93 7.99 -8.13 -4.13
C ILE A 93 7.18 -8.98 -5.13
N LEU A 94 7.81 -9.62 -6.11
CA LEU A 94 7.16 -10.56 -7.03
C LEU A 94 6.69 -11.86 -6.36
N GLU A 95 6.83 -11.97 -5.04
CA GLU A 95 6.49 -13.17 -4.26
C GLU A 95 7.20 -14.41 -4.84
N ASN A 96 6.43 -15.38 -5.32
CA ASN A 96 6.95 -16.63 -5.84
C ASN A 96 7.26 -16.63 -7.35
N ALA A 97 6.85 -15.59 -8.08
CA ALA A 97 6.87 -15.61 -9.55
C ALA A 97 8.28 -15.82 -10.12
N LEU A 98 9.26 -15.05 -9.63
CA LEU A 98 10.65 -15.17 -10.08
C LEU A 98 11.26 -16.52 -9.69
N MET A 99 10.98 -16.99 -8.47
CA MET A 99 11.49 -18.27 -7.98
C MET A 99 10.87 -19.44 -8.73
N GLN A 100 9.57 -19.40 -9.02
CA GLN A 100 8.91 -20.42 -9.83
C GLN A 100 9.56 -20.56 -11.20
N PHE A 101 9.79 -19.43 -11.89
CA PHE A 101 10.49 -19.45 -13.18
C PHE A 101 11.91 -20.00 -13.05
N SER A 102 12.67 -19.58 -12.05
CA SER A 102 14.05 -20.02 -11.82
C SER A 102 14.17 -21.53 -11.58
N TYR A 103 13.20 -22.14 -10.87
CA TYR A 103 13.23 -23.56 -10.54
C TYR A 103 12.59 -24.46 -11.61
N SER A 104 11.52 -24.00 -12.29
CA SER A 104 10.72 -24.85 -13.17
C SER A 104 10.72 -24.41 -14.63
N GLY A 105 11.20 -23.18 -14.93
CA GLY A 105 11.07 -22.57 -16.24
C GLY A 105 9.64 -22.16 -16.60
N GLN A 106 8.68 -22.27 -15.67
CA GLN A 106 7.29 -21.89 -15.91
C GLN A 106 7.07 -20.39 -15.65
N GLU A 107 6.56 -19.70 -16.68
CA GLU A 107 6.13 -18.31 -16.55
C GLU A 107 4.95 -18.18 -15.58
N TYR A 108 5.02 -17.14 -14.77
CA TYR A 108 3.91 -16.72 -13.92
C TYR A 108 2.97 -15.83 -14.75
N SER A 109 1.82 -16.35 -15.12
CA SER A 109 0.86 -15.63 -15.97
C SER A 109 -0.08 -14.74 -15.14
N ARG A 110 -0.68 -13.77 -15.80
CA ARG A 110 -1.81 -13.02 -15.25
C ARG A 110 -3.01 -13.94 -15.11
N VAL A 111 -3.75 -13.77 -14.03
CA VAL A 111 -4.93 -14.60 -13.71
C VAL A 111 -6.15 -13.75 -13.31
N GLY A 112 -6.10 -12.47 -13.60
CA GLY A 112 -7.15 -11.52 -13.24
C GLY A 112 -7.31 -11.39 -11.72
N ASN A 113 -8.54 -11.46 -11.27
CA ASN A 113 -8.91 -11.32 -9.86
C ASN A 113 -8.77 -12.62 -9.05
N ARG A 114 -8.42 -13.72 -9.67
CA ARG A 114 -8.21 -15.01 -8.99
C ARG A 114 -6.77 -15.11 -8.48
N GLY A 115 -6.56 -15.68 -7.31
CA GLY A 115 -5.21 -15.97 -6.80
C GLY A 115 -4.52 -17.05 -7.64
N TYR A 116 -3.27 -16.83 -8.03
CA TYR A 116 -2.51 -17.78 -8.84
C TYR A 116 -2.41 -19.16 -8.16
N GLY A 117 -2.83 -20.20 -8.89
CA GLY A 117 -2.83 -21.58 -8.38
C GLY A 117 -3.77 -21.82 -7.19
N ARG A 118 -4.85 -21.03 -7.06
CA ARG A 118 -5.81 -21.11 -5.95
C ARG A 118 -7.24 -20.87 -6.42
N ALA A 119 -8.20 -21.57 -5.76
CA ALA A 119 -9.65 -21.40 -5.87
C ALA A 119 -10.31 -21.90 -4.57
N ALA A 120 -11.38 -21.36 -4.06
CA ALA A 120 -11.92 -20.03 -4.19
C ALA A 120 -11.01 -19.02 -3.44
N TRP A 121 -10.27 -18.28 -4.21
CA TRP A 121 -9.38 -17.24 -3.70
C TRP A 121 -9.35 -16.11 -4.72
N GLY A 122 -9.99 -15.00 -4.41
CA GLY A 122 -10.08 -13.92 -5.40
C GLY A 122 -11.05 -12.83 -5.00
N ILE A 123 -11.30 -11.95 -5.96
CA ILE A 123 -12.26 -10.85 -5.85
C ILE A 123 -13.49 -11.23 -6.68
N TYR A 124 -14.66 -11.16 -6.06
CA TYR A 124 -15.93 -11.55 -6.66
C TYR A 124 -16.93 -10.40 -6.62
N PRO A 125 -17.79 -10.26 -7.63
CA PRO A 125 -18.89 -9.30 -7.57
C PRO A 125 -19.92 -9.73 -6.52
N CYS A 126 -20.58 -8.75 -5.89
CA CYS A 126 -21.70 -8.95 -4.99
C CYS A 126 -22.78 -7.89 -5.27
N HIS A 127 -23.90 -7.91 -4.52
CA HIS A 127 -25.05 -7.04 -4.78
C HIS A 127 -24.68 -5.55 -4.90
N ASP A 128 -23.84 -5.05 -4.00
CA ASP A 128 -23.50 -3.63 -3.86
C ASP A 128 -22.01 -3.32 -4.07
N GLY A 129 -21.26 -4.19 -4.75
CA GLY A 129 -19.86 -3.98 -5.02
C GLY A 129 -19.07 -5.26 -5.25
N HIS A 130 -17.98 -5.42 -4.48
CA HIS A 130 -17.11 -6.60 -4.59
C HIS A 130 -16.67 -7.08 -3.21
N VAL A 131 -16.38 -8.38 -3.13
CA VAL A 131 -15.84 -9.04 -1.94
C VAL A 131 -14.55 -9.77 -2.28
N GLY A 132 -13.61 -9.78 -1.33
CA GLY A 132 -12.42 -10.63 -1.38
C GLY A 132 -12.69 -11.89 -0.58
N ILE A 133 -12.48 -13.06 -1.18
CA ILE A 133 -12.73 -14.36 -0.56
C ILE A 133 -11.44 -15.16 -0.54
N ILE A 134 -11.09 -15.68 0.63
CA ILE A 134 -10.04 -16.68 0.84
C ILE A 134 -10.68 -17.85 1.56
N ALA A 135 -10.92 -18.95 0.83
CA ALA A 135 -11.58 -20.15 1.36
C ALA A 135 -10.78 -20.86 2.47
N GLY A 136 -9.49 -20.53 2.60
CA GLY A 136 -8.63 -21.15 3.60
C GLY A 136 -8.21 -22.59 3.27
N PRO A 137 -7.77 -23.37 4.30
CA PRO A 137 -7.35 -24.75 4.14
C PRO A 137 -8.53 -25.68 3.89
N ASP A 138 -8.25 -26.91 3.40
CA ASP A 138 -9.25 -27.86 2.96
C ASP A 138 -10.31 -28.19 4.01
N HIS A 139 -9.93 -28.32 5.26
CA HIS A 139 -10.87 -28.61 6.36
C HIS A 139 -11.87 -27.48 6.64
N ARG A 140 -11.66 -26.27 6.10
CA ARG A 140 -12.56 -25.12 6.25
C ARG A 140 -13.56 -25.01 5.08
N TRP A 141 -13.34 -25.77 4.00
CA TRP A 141 -14.21 -25.73 2.81
C TRP A 141 -15.68 -25.99 3.08
N PRO A 142 -16.09 -26.94 3.99
CA PRO A 142 -17.50 -27.14 4.31
C PRO A 142 -18.20 -25.87 4.86
N GLU A 143 -17.46 -25.00 5.54
CA GLU A 143 -18.00 -23.72 6.02
C GLU A 143 -18.28 -22.74 4.86
N VAL A 144 -17.44 -22.76 3.83
CA VAL A 144 -17.68 -21.96 2.60
C VAL A 144 -18.95 -22.43 1.92
N ALA A 145 -19.11 -23.76 1.72
CA ALA A 145 -20.31 -24.35 1.12
C ALA A 145 -21.57 -23.98 1.90
N ARG A 146 -21.49 -24.01 3.24
CA ARG A 146 -22.60 -23.62 4.12
C ARG A 146 -22.97 -22.14 4.00
N ILE A 147 -21.98 -21.24 3.96
CA ILE A 147 -22.22 -19.78 3.79
C ILE A 147 -22.84 -19.49 2.44
N MET A 148 -22.36 -20.15 1.39
CA MET A 148 -22.84 -19.97 0.02
C MET A 148 -24.21 -20.60 -0.22
N GLU A 149 -24.75 -21.36 0.74
CA GLU A 149 -26.05 -22.05 0.65
C GLU A 149 -26.16 -22.92 -0.62
N ARG A 150 -25.07 -23.64 -0.98
CA ARG A 150 -24.96 -24.47 -2.18
C ARG A 150 -24.46 -25.85 -1.83
N GLU A 151 -25.34 -26.84 -1.95
CA GLU A 151 -25.02 -28.27 -1.73
C GLU A 151 -23.96 -28.77 -2.74
N GLU A 152 -23.96 -28.23 -3.95
CA GLU A 152 -23.00 -28.58 -5.01
C GLU A 152 -21.54 -28.32 -4.58
N LEU A 153 -21.30 -27.33 -3.75
CA LEU A 153 -19.96 -27.03 -3.21
C LEU A 153 -19.48 -28.07 -2.20
N ALA A 154 -20.34 -28.98 -1.72
CA ALA A 154 -19.98 -30.08 -0.86
C ALA A 154 -19.55 -31.35 -1.65
N ASP A 155 -19.53 -31.32 -2.98
CA ASP A 155 -19.03 -32.43 -3.83
C ASP A 155 -17.58 -32.78 -3.45
N GLU A 156 -17.29 -34.10 -3.46
CA GLU A 156 -15.96 -34.63 -3.12
C GLU A 156 -14.83 -34.01 -3.96
N ARG A 157 -15.10 -33.61 -5.20
CA ARG A 157 -14.15 -32.94 -6.10
C ARG A 157 -13.60 -31.64 -5.51
N PHE A 158 -14.39 -30.93 -4.70
CA PHE A 158 -14.04 -29.62 -4.15
C PHE A 158 -13.45 -29.67 -2.75
N LEU A 159 -13.41 -30.83 -2.11
CA LEU A 159 -12.90 -30.97 -0.73
C LEU A 159 -11.39 -30.66 -0.63
N SER A 160 -10.64 -30.87 -1.71
CA SER A 160 -9.21 -30.57 -1.75
C SER A 160 -8.93 -29.29 -2.53
N ARG A 161 -7.85 -28.59 -2.16
CA ARG A 161 -7.34 -27.43 -2.90
C ARG A 161 -7.06 -27.74 -4.38
N ALA A 162 -6.49 -28.92 -4.65
CA ALA A 162 -6.18 -29.34 -6.01
C ALA A 162 -7.45 -29.49 -6.84
N GLY A 163 -8.48 -30.12 -6.28
CA GLY A 163 -9.77 -30.26 -6.96
C GLY A 163 -10.46 -28.93 -7.21
N ARG A 164 -10.49 -28.06 -6.20
CA ARG A 164 -11.04 -26.70 -6.41
C ARG A 164 -10.29 -25.91 -7.49
N LEU A 165 -8.99 -26.09 -7.62
CA LEU A 165 -8.21 -25.44 -8.66
C LEU A 165 -8.52 -26.02 -10.05
N GLU A 166 -8.65 -27.34 -10.14
CA GLU A 166 -9.00 -28.05 -11.40
C GLU A 166 -10.37 -27.62 -11.93
N PHE A 167 -11.33 -27.44 -11.01
CA PHE A 167 -12.72 -27.04 -11.35
C PHE A 167 -13.03 -25.59 -10.91
N ALA A 168 -12.05 -24.68 -10.99
CA ALA A 168 -12.17 -23.34 -10.42
C ALA A 168 -13.35 -22.54 -11.00
N ASP A 169 -13.63 -22.66 -12.29
CA ASP A 169 -14.76 -21.98 -12.95
C ASP A 169 -16.11 -22.52 -12.49
N GLU A 170 -16.19 -23.82 -12.21
CA GLU A 170 -17.40 -24.47 -11.67
C GLU A 170 -17.64 -24.03 -10.22
N VAL A 171 -16.59 -23.99 -9.39
CA VAL A 171 -16.64 -23.47 -8.02
C VAL A 171 -17.14 -22.01 -8.01
N ASP A 172 -16.57 -21.16 -8.85
CA ASP A 172 -16.97 -19.75 -8.94
C ASP A 172 -18.43 -19.64 -9.41
N ALA A 173 -18.86 -20.46 -10.38
CA ALA A 173 -20.24 -20.47 -10.86
C ALA A 173 -21.26 -20.85 -9.78
N TYR A 174 -20.92 -21.75 -8.88
CA TYR A 174 -21.78 -22.10 -7.73
C TYR A 174 -21.80 -21.02 -6.65
N MET A 175 -20.71 -20.28 -6.46
CA MET A 175 -20.64 -19.20 -5.47
C MET A 175 -21.38 -17.94 -5.91
N LEU A 176 -21.31 -17.59 -7.20
CA LEU A 176 -21.80 -16.34 -7.74
C LEU A 176 -23.28 -16.01 -7.42
N PRO A 177 -24.25 -16.92 -7.50
CA PRO A 177 -25.65 -16.59 -7.20
C PRO A 177 -25.83 -16.04 -5.76
N PHE A 178 -25.22 -16.69 -4.77
CA PHE A 178 -25.27 -16.21 -3.39
C PHE A 178 -24.61 -14.83 -3.27
N LEU A 179 -23.45 -14.65 -3.89
CA LEU A 179 -22.72 -13.40 -3.81
C LEU A 179 -23.48 -12.23 -4.44
N ILE A 180 -24.09 -12.43 -5.60
CA ILE A 180 -24.87 -11.39 -6.30
C ILE A 180 -26.14 -11.00 -5.53
N ASP A 181 -26.73 -11.95 -4.80
CA ASP A 181 -27.95 -11.71 -4.03
C ASP A 181 -27.70 -11.08 -2.65
N ASN A 182 -26.43 -11.04 -2.18
CA ASN A 182 -26.07 -10.54 -0.85
C ASN A 182 -25.17 -9.31 -0.90
N ASN A 183 -25.32 -8.43 0.11
CA ASN A 183 -24.49 -7.23 0.25
C ASN A 183 -23.09 -7.58 0.76
N LYS A 184 -22.11 -6.78 0.37
CA LYS A 184 -20.69 -6.97 0.72
C LYS A 184 -20.43 -7.08 2.23
N LEU A 185 -21.16 -6.31 3.05
CA LEU A 185 -20.99 -6.33 4.51
C LEU A 185 -21.59 -7.60 5.13
N ASP A 186 -22.69 -8.13 4.60
CA ASP A 186 -23.29 -9.37 5.08
C ASP A 186 -22.40 -10.57 4.76
N ILE A 187 -21.86 -10.62 3.55
CA ILE A 187 -20.87 -11.65 3.14
C ILE A 187 -19.61 -11.59 4.01
N PHE A 188 -19.09 -10.37 4.26
CA PHE A 188 -17.94 -10.17 5.15
C PHE A 188 -18.20 -10.72 6.56
N LYS A 189 -19.32 -10.34 7.18
CA LYS A 189 -19.71 -10.79 8.52
C LYS A 189 -19.85 -12.30 8.58
N ALA A 190 -20.57 -12.92 7.64
CA ALA A 190 -20.77 -14.36 7.59
C ALA A 190 -19.44 -15.13 7.51
N GLY A 191 -18.49 -14.62 6.71
CA GLY A 191 -17.14 -15.19 6.62
C GLY A 191 -16.37 -15.06 7.93
N GLN A 192 -16.33 -13.86 8.52
CA GLN A 192 -15.59 -13.60 9.76
C GLN A 192 -16.14 -14.37 10.96
N GLU A 193 -17.45 -14.43 11.13
CA GLU A 193 -18.11 -15.22 12.19
C GLU A 193 -17.81 -16.72 12.05
N SER A 194 -17.58 -17.17 10.83
CA SER A 194 -17.15 -18.55 10.54
C SER A 194 -15.63 -18.72 10.57
N GLY A 195 -14.85 -17.70 10.90
CA GLY A 195 -13.38 -17.73 10.93
C GLY A 195 -12.73 -17.91 9.55
N LEU A 196 -13.38 -17.44 8.49
CA LEU A 196 -12.88 -17.42 7.11
C LEU A 196 -12.36 -16.03 6.72
N GLY A 197 -11.37 -15.99 5.84
CA GLY A 197 -10.76 -14.77 5.36
C GLY A 197 -11.60 -14.06 4.30
N PHE A 198 -12.85 -13.71 4.63
CA PHE A 198 -13.70 -12.90 3.77
C PHE A 198 -13.51 -11.43 4.11
N SER A 199 -13.58 -10.58 3.09
CA SER A 199 -13.50 -9.12 3.23
C SER A 199 -14.39 -8.45 2.18
N PHE A 200 -14.66 -7.18 2.33
CA PHE A 200 -15.29 -6.38 1.28
C PHE A 200 -14.28 -5.41 0.66
N VAL A 201 -14.49 -5.08 -0.61
CA VAL A 201 -13.72 -4.03 -1.29
C VAL A 201 -14.32 -2.69 -0.87
N ALA A 202 -13.61 -2.00 0.02
CA ALA A 202 -14.07 -0.77 0.64
C ALA A 202 -13.97 0.43 -0.33
N THR A 203 -15.04 1.20 -0.45
CA THR A 203 -15.01 2.55 -1.02
C THR A 203 -14.44 3.55 -0.03
N MET A 204 -14.12 4.77 -0.47
CA MET A 204 -13.69 5.83 0.46
C MET A 204 -14.74 6.16 1.51
N GLN A 205 -16.03 6.06 1.15
CA GLN A 205 -17.13 6.22 2.11
C GLN A 205 -17.15 5.09 3.14
N ASP A 206 -16.98 3.85 2.71
CA ASP A 206 -16.91 2.70 3.63
C ASP A 206 -15.74 2.86 4.62
N ILE A 207 -14.58 3.33 4.15
CA ILE A 207 -13.39 3.55 4.98
C ILE A 207 -13.69 4.59 6.08
N LEU A 208 -14.30 5.72 5.73
CA LEU A 208 -14.64 6.78 6.68
C LEU A 208 -15.69 6.36 7.72
N GLN A 209 -16.48 5.32 7.44
CA GLN A 209 -17.52 4.78 8.30
C GLN A 209 -17.15 3.44 8.94
N MET A 210 -15.94 2.94 8.69
CA MET A 210 -15.50 1.64 9.18
C MET A 210 -15.36 1.63 10.70
N GLU A 211 -16.19 0.85 11.38
CA GLU A 211 -16.23 0.73 12.85
C GLU A 211 -14.83 0.51 13.45
N GLN A 212 -14.01 -0.36 12.85
CA GLN A 212 -12.65 -0.65 13.30
C GLN A 212 -11.75 0.58 13.29
N LEU A 213 -11.86 1.45 12.29
CA LEU A 213 -11.05 2.66 12.20
C LEU A 213 -11.55 3.77 13.12
N LEU A 214 -12.88 3.84 13.31
CA LEU A 214 -13.51 4.77 14.24
C LEU A 214 -13.20 4.41 15.70
N ASP A 215 -13.33 3.13 16.08
CA ASP A 215 -13.02 2.63 17.43
C ASP A 215 -11.53 2.79 17.82
N ARG A 216 -10.66 2.82 16.82
CA ARG A 216 -9.22 3.03 17.00
C ARG A 216 -8.79 4.50 16.92
N ASP A 217 -9.73 5.44 16.86
CA ASP A 217 -9.45 6.87 16.70
C ASP A 217 -8.43 7.16 15.57
N TYR A 218 -8.56 6.38 14.46
CA TYR A 218 -7.58 6.45 13.38
C TYR A 218 -7.62 7.77 12.63
N PHE A 219 -8.77 8.43 12.53
CA PHE A 219 -8.93 9.67 11.79
C PHE A 219 -8.62 10.90 12.63
N VAL A 220 -8.03 11.90 11.99
CA VAL A 220 -7.67 13.18 12.60
C VAL A 220 -8.40 14.30 11.88
N GLU A 221 -9.11 15.15 12.61
CA GLU A 221 -9.68 16.37 12.07
C GLU A 221 -8.69 17.53 12.15
N LEU A 222 -8.43 18.19 11.03
CA LEU A 222 -7.56 19.35 10.94
C LEU A 222 -8.30 20.53 10.32
N GLU A 223 -8.30 21.67 11.01
CA GLU A 223 -8.83 22.91 10.50
C GLU A 223 -7.83 23.60 9.59
N HIS A 224 -8.25 23.91 8.37
CA HIS A 224 -7.47 24.67 7.40
C HIS A 224 -8.17 25.98 7.06
N PRO A 225 -7.49 27.16 7.10
CA PRO A 225 -8.11 28.49 6.99
C PRO A 225 -8.80 28.76 5.65
N VAL A 226 -8.48 27.97 4.61
CA VAL A 226 -9.08 28.10 3.27
C VAL A 226 -10.02 26.93 2.97
N ALA A 227 -9.65 25.70 3.37
CA ALA A 227 -10.41 24.50 3.03
C ALA A 227 -11.45 24.08 4.10
N GLY A 228 -11.45 24.73 5.27
CA GLY A 228 -12.28 24.33 6.41
C GLY A 228 -11.74 23.11 7.15
N THR A 229 -12.58 22.50 7.96
CA THR A 229 -12.23 21.27 8.69
C THR A 229 -12.33 20.07 7.79
N LEU A 230 -11.26 19.28 7.74
CA LEU A 230 -11.17 18.07 6.91
C LEU A 230 -10.70 16.89 7.76
N THR A 231 -11.22 15.72 7.44
CA THR A 231 -10.80 14.45 8.04
C THR A 231 -9.59 13.89 7.29
N TYR A 232 -8.52 13.61 8.01
CA TYR A 232 -7.28 13.04 7.49
C TYR A 232 -7.06 11.63 8.03
N PRO A 233 -6.37 10.76 7.28
CA PRO A 233 -5.87 9.52 7.85
C PRO A 233 -4.80 9.82 8.91
N GLY A 234 -4.88 9.15 10.03
CA GLY A 234 -3.89 9.22 11.11
C GLY A 234 -2.67 8.34 10.82
N ALA A 235 -1.84 8.15 11.84
CA ALA A 235 -0.70 7.25 11.75
C ALA A 235 -1.15 5.78 11.96
N PRO A 236 -0.62 4.83 11.18
CA PRO A 236 -0.98 3.42 11.33
C PRO A 236 -0.31 2.74 12.54
N ILE A 237 0.57 3.45 13.22
CA ILE A 237 1.30 2.98 14.40
C ILE A 237 0.74 3.72 15.62
N MET A 238 0.20 2.98 16.58
CA MET A 238 -0.25 3.55 17.84
C MET A 238 0.88 3.39 18.88
N PRO A 239 1.34 4.48 19.50
CA PRO A 239 2.30 4.40 20.60
C PRO A 239 1.62 3.84 21.85
N GLU A 240 2.43 3.43 22.82
CA GLU A 240 1.96 3.10 24.15
C GLU A 240 1.30 4.33 24.82
N GLU A 241 0.31 4.10 25.68
CA GLU A 241 -0.38 5.17 26.42
C GLU A 241 0.61 6.07 27.18
N GLY A 242 0.45 7.38 27.01
CA GLY A 242 1.33 8.38 27.61
C GLY A 242 2.59 8.74 26.81
N VAL A 243 2.75 8.19 25.61
CA VAL A 243 3.81 8.57 24.66
C VAL A 243 3.25 9.47 23.58
N ASP A 244 3.65 10.74 23.54
CA ASP A 244 3.29 11.69 22.48
C ASP A 244 4.10 11.37 21.21
N ALA A 245 3.61 10.45 20.38
CA ALA A 245 4.33 10.02 19.18
C ALA A 245 4.00 10.82 17.92
N TRP A 246 2.80 11.38 17.82
CA TRP A 246 2.34 12.00 16.58
C TRP A 246 1.78 13.39 16.81
N VAL A 247 2.30 14.38 16.08
CA VAL A 247 1.80 15.75 16.02
C VAL A 247 1.27 16.00 14.62
N PHE A 248 -0.05 16.05 14.49
CA PHE A 248 -0.70 16.38 13.23
C PHE A 248 -0.88 17.90 13.12
N ARG A 249 -0.49 18.43 11.97
CA ARG A 249 -0.66 19.84 11.64
C ARG A 249 -1.19 19.96 10.22
N ARG A 250 -2.05 20.96 10.00
CA ARG A 250 -2.51 21.26 8.66
C ARG A 250 -1.37 21.66 7.74
N ALA A 251 -1.58 21.55 6.43
CA ALA A 251 -0.66 22.11 5.45
C ALA A 251 -0.52 23.63 5.64
N PRO A 252 0.70 24.18 5.58
CA PRO A 252 0.90 25.62 5.69
C PRO A 252 0.40 26.34 4.44
N LEU A 253 -0.01 27.58 4.61
CA LEU A 253 -0.22 28.49 3.49
C LEU A 253 1.11 28.85 2.84
N LEU A 254 1.07 29.26 1.58
CA LEU A 254 2.27 29.67 0.86
C LEU A 254 3.00 30.80 1.60
N GLY A 255 4.26 30.57 1.95
CA GLY A 255 5.10 31.52 2.65
C GLY A 255 4.82 31.68 4.15
N GLU A 256 3.90 30.91 4.75
CA GLU A 256 3.53 31.03 6.16
C GLU A 256 4.72 30.90 7.13
N HIS A 257 5.65 30.00 6.83
CA HIS A 257 6.82 29.76 7.67
C HIS A 257 8.10 30.47 7.21
N SER A 258 8.02 31.30 6.15
CA SER A 258 9.21 31.90 5.54
C SER A 258 10.00 32.77 6.52
N ALA A 259 9.34 33.61 7.29
CA ALA A 259 10.01 34.45 8.29
C ALA A 259 10.68 33.59 9.37
N GLN A 260 9.97 32.58 9.89
CA GLN A 260 10.49 31.67 10.89
C GLN A 260 11.76 30.95 10.41
N VAL A 261 11.73 30.42 9.18
CA VAL A 261 12.89 29.71 8.58
C VAL A 261 14.07 30.64 8.40
N LEU A 262 13.85 31.83 7.82
CA LEU A 262 14.91 32.81 7.58
C LEU A 262 15.53 33.27 8.89
N ASN A 263 14.71 33.55 9.90
CA ASN A 263 15.22 34.01 11.21
C ASN A 263 15.97 32.90 11.96
N SER A 264 15.32 31.71 12.12
CA SER A 264 15.84 30.65 12.99
C SER A 264 16.99 29.85 12.40
N TRP A 265 17.01 29.67 11.06
CA TRP A 265 18.01 28.83 10.40
C TRP A 265 19.12 29.62 9.73
N LEU A 266 18.82 30.81 9.21
CA LEU A 266 19.76 31.65 8.47
C LEU A 266 20.18 32.91 9.20
N GLY A 267 19.58 33.21 10.37
CA GLY A 267 19.95 34.34 11.19
C GLY A 267 19.53 35.73 10.65
N TYR A 268 18.56 35.76 9.74
CA TYR A 268 18.03 37.02 9.21
C TYR A 268 17.27 37.78 10.33
N SER A 269 17.41 39.08 10.36
CA SER A 269 16.57 39.94 11.22
C SER A 269 15.17 40.10 10.62
N ASN A 270 14.22 40.53 11.45
CA ASN A 270 12.86 40.82 10.97
C ASN A 270 12.85 41.92 9.91
N ASP A 271 13.75 42.91 10.03
CA ASP A 271 13.88 43.98 9.03
C ASP A 271 14.37 43.45 7.70
N GLN A 272 15.35 42.55 7.68
CA GLN A 272 15.84 41.91 6.47
C GLN A 272 14.76 41.02 5.82
N VAL A 273 13.97 40.31 6.60
CA VAL A 273 12.83 39.56 6.08
C VAL A 273 11.77 40.47 5.44
N SER A 274 11.49 41.59 6.10
CA SER A 274 10.54 42.60 5.59
C SER A 274 11.03 43.24 4.29
N GLU A 275 12.33 43.48 4.17
CA GLU A 275 12.95 43.96 2.92
C GLU A 275 12.82 42.96 1.79
N LEU A 276 13.01 41.66 2.04
CA LEU A 276 12.81 40.61 1.05
C LEU A 276 11.36 40.50 0.56
N VAL A 277 10.40 40.73 1.45
CA VAL A 277 8.98 40.76 1.12
C VAL A 277 8.67 41.99 0.25
N GLN A 278 9.13 43.20 0.67
CA GLN A 278 8.89 44.45 -0.06
C GLN A 278 9.52 44.45 -1.43
N SER A 279 10.70 43.86 -1.58
CA SER A 279 11.39 43.74 -2.88
C SER A 279 10.81 42.64 -3.78
N GLY A 280 9.82 41.87 -3.32
CA GLY A 280 9.21 40.78 -4.09
C GLY A 280 10.07 39.52 -4.18
N ASN A 281 11.22 39.48 -3.49
CA ASN A 281 12.09 38.29 -3.45
C ASN A 281 11.56 37.19 -2.52
N LEU A 282 10.66 37.53 -1.61
CA LEU A 282 9.95 36.61 -0.74
C LEU A 282 8.44 36.76 -0.92
N GLY A 283 7.81 35.72 -1.44
CA GLY A 283 6.35 35.68 -1.56
C GLY A 283 5.68 35.49 -0.19
N GLN A 284 4.63 36.23 0.06
CA GLN A 284 3.71 35.98 1.17
C GLN A 284 2.33 35.71 0.62
N ASN A 285 1.62 34.77 1.23
CA ASN A 285 0.21 34.63 0.95
C ASN A 285 -0.51 35.86 1.48
N LYS A 286 -1.05 36.68 0.60
CA LYS A 286 -2.02 37.69 1.01
C LYS A 286 -3.25 36.90 1.42
N ALA A 287 -3.53 36.82 2.73
CA ALA A 287 -4.79 36.32 3.21
C ALA A 287 -5.91 37.02 2.43
N ALA A 288 -6.75 36.20 1.75
CA ALA A 288 -7.88 36.70 1.00
C ALA A 288 -8.94 37.25 1.96
#